data_b13f40e27b85205df1895e296d858478
#
_entry.id   b13f40e27b85205df1895e296d858478
#
_cell.length_a   1.000
_cell.length_b   1.000
_cell.length_c   1.000
_cell.angle_alpha   90.00
_cell.angle_beta   90.00
_cell.angle_gamma   90.00
#
_symmetry.space_group_name_H-M   'P 1'
#
loop_
_entity.id
_entity.type
_entity.pdbx_description
1 polymer ?
#
loop_
_entity_poly.entity_id
_entity_poly.type
_entity_poly.pdbx_seq_one_letter_code
_entity_poly.pdbx_strand_id
1 'polypeptide(L)'
;MLREQGYYATNNSKTDYNFKVDMKQAWDMSSGKASWRNRPNRDMPFFHMQSFADSHESRLHFPLKQMEKPTETSPDDVELQPYFPDTPIMRYTKARYFDRMKIIDGHVGRIVKQLAEDGLLEDTFVFYFGDHGGVMPRSKGYAYESGLHVPLVVRIPENFRHLADHKRGDRTDGFVSFIDFGPTVLNLAGIKPHKELDGVAFLGQGVSAADLAKRDEVFGHADRFDEKFDMVRTFRKGKWKYIRNYQGYYADGLQNNYRYRQLAYDNWRDLYRADRLNRVQRQFFERRPVEQLFDLEADPHEVNNLAGDPDQAKRLADLRERLRSKMKSINDLSFYPENRMVTDALGDGVAFGRKNAQQVSRLSDLADLALVPFADARKKLGQALRSKGILRRYWALKVCSSFGEQAKPMAKAAKPLLKDRDLMVRVRAAEFLGGIKAIDPMPTLYGVVNTAETEQELMIAFNTIVYLRDQIGHGYDPEKVKLKFNKGEVYRRVQYLAGTEPNTNY
;
A
#
# COMPACT_ATOMS: atom_id res chain seq x y z
N MET A 1 13.98 9.88 -22.52
CA MET A 1 12.93 10.29 -23.50
C MET A 1 12.71 11.79 -23.54
N LEU A 2 12.20 12.48 -22.48
CA LEU A 2 12.01 13.97 -22.54
C LEU A 2 13.31 14.72 -22.81
N ARG A 3 14.39 14.42 -22.09
CA ARG A 3 15.72 15.05 -22.26
C ARG A 3 16.31 14.81 -23.65
N GLU A 4 16.11 13.66 -24.24
CA GLU A 4 16.52 13.34 -25.63
C GLU A 4 15.78 14.17 -26.67
N GLN A 5 14.63 14.76 -26.28
CA GLN A 5 13.83 15.68 -27.08
C GLN A 5 14.05 17.15 -26.68
N GLY A 6 15.14 17.43 -25.97
CA GLY A 6 15.55 18.81 -25.64
C GLY A 6 14.86 19.42 -24.42
N TYR A 7 14.07 18.65 -23.64
CA TYR A 7 13.49 19.14 -22.41
C TYR A 7 14.53 19.22 -21.29
N TYR A 8 14.51 20.30 -20.54
CA TYR A 8 15.24 20.41 -19.28
C TYR A 8 14.41 19.77 -18.15
N ALA A 9 14.87 18.65 -17.63
CA ALA A 9 14.13 17.86 -16.64
C ALA A 9 14.68 18.07 -15.21
N THR A 10 13.83 18.50 -14.28
CA THR A 10 14.22 18.80 -12.90
C THR A 10 13.30 18.16 -11.87
N ASN A 11 13.89 17.78 -10.72
CA ASN A 11 13.20 17.20 -9.58
C ASN A 11 13.54 17.92 -8.27
N ASN A 12 12.55 18.48 -7.59
CA ASN A 12 12.69 19.13 -6.30
C ASN A 12 11.73 18.44 -5.27
N SER A 13 12.20 17.47 -4.49
CA SER A 13 13.50 16.79 -4.53
C SER A 13 13.38 15.33 -4.10
N LYS A 14 12.13 14.83 -3.97
CA LYS A 14 11.87 13.46 -3.48
C LYS A 14 12.30 12.41 -4.51
N THR A 15 13.04 11.39 -4.08
CA THR A 15 13.65 10.37 -4.93
C THR A 15 13.45 8.96 -4.38
N ASP A 16 12.32 8.68 -3.76
CA ASP A 16 12.00 7.37 -3.15
C ASP A 16 11.70 6.32 -4.23
N TYR A 17 12.64 6.11 -5.15
CA TYR A 17 12.52 5.10 -6.20
C TYR A 17 12.82 3.71 -5.64
N ASN A 18 11.97 2.73 -5.97
CA ASN A 18 12.17 1.33 -5.57
C ASN A 18 13.15 0.58 -6.48
N PHE A 19 14.06 1.29 -7.15
CA PHE A 19 15.10 0.72 -8.01
C PHE A 19 16.35 1.60 -7.99
N LYS A 20 17.49 1.02 -8.34
CA LYS A 20 18.73 1.77 -8.48
C LYS A 20 18.68 2.58 -9.77
N VAL A 21 18.82 3.90 -9.67
CA VAL A 21 18.88 4.81 -10.80
C VAL A 21 20.05 5.75 -10.63
N ASP A 22 20.76 6.02 -11.71
CA ASP A 22 21.66 7.15 -11.76
C ASP A 22 20.85 8.44 -11.96
N MET A 23 20.80 9.26 -10.91
CA MET A 23 20.02 10.48 -10.90
C MET A 23 20.42 11.45 -12.03
N LYS A 24 21.69 11.43 -12.47
CA LYS A 24 22.19 12.25 -13.58
C LYS A 24 21.69 11.76 -14.94
N GLN A 25 21.34 10.49 -15.05
CA GLN A 25 20.70 9.97 -16.27
C GLN A 25 19.21 10.32 -16.32
N ALA A 26 18.54 10.36 -15.17
CA ALA A 26 17.11 10.67 -15.09
C ALA A 26 16.83 12.19 -15.18
N TRP A 27 17.65 13.02 -14.53
CA TRP A 27 17.40 14.44 -14.30
C TRP A 27 18.61 15.29 -14.70
N ASP A 28 18.36 16.50 -15.23
CA ASP A 28 19.41 17.52 -15.40
C ASP A 28 19.78 18.13 -14.05
N MET A 29 18.78 18.28 -13.15
CA MET A 29 19.00 18.69 -11.77
C MET A 29 17.99 18.02 -10.84
N SER A 30 18.48 17.39 -9.76
CA SER A 30 17.64 16.81 -8.71
C SER A 30 18.16 17.25 -7.35
N SER A 31 17.50 18.21 -6.72
CA SER A 31 17.85 18.78 -5.41
C SER A 31 16.75 19.71 -4.90
N GLY A 32 16.81 20.14 -3.63
CA GLY A 32 15.92 21.17 -3.09
C GLY A 32 16.04 22.55 -3.74
N LYS A 33 17.00 22.76 -4.66
CA LYS A 33 17.19 24.00 -5.43
C LYS A 33 16.81 23.81 -6.91
N ALA A 34 16.37 22.62 -7.31
CA ALA A 34 15.99 22.35 -8.69
C ALA A 34 14.72 23.10 -9.07
N SER A 35 14.73 23.72 -10.26
CA SER A 35 13.64 24.52 -10.79
C SER A 35 13.75 24.60 -12.31
N TRP A 36 12.66 24.88 -13.01
CA TRP A 36 12.68 25.24 -14.43
C TRP A 36 13.51 26.49 -14.70
N ARG A 37 13.70 27.38 -13.70
CA ARG A 37 14.52 28.59 -13.78
C ARG A 37 16.03 28.32 -13.90
N ASN A 38 16.46 27.06 -13.62
CA ASN A 38 17.87 26.66 -13.78
C ASN A 38 18.23 26.25 -15.22
N ARG A 39 17.29 26.36 -16.17
CA ARG A 39 17.54 26.04 -17.57
C ARG A 39 18.70 26.89 -18.13
N PRO A 40 19.64 26.28 -18.89
CA PRO A 40 20.73 27.00 -19.52
C PRO A 40 20.23 28.06 -20.53
N ASN A 41 19.13 27.77 -21.23
CA ASN A 41 18.43 28.66 -22.13
C ASN A 41 16.94 28.72 -21.74
N ARG A 42 16.39 29.95 -21.67
CA ARG A 42 14.98 30.17 -21.31
C ARG A 42 13.97 29.64 -22.33
N ASP A 43 14.40 29.48 -23.59
CA ASP A 43 13.56 28.92 -24.66
C ASP A 43 13.46 27.40 -24.64
N MET A 44 14.29 26.72 -23.82
CA MET A 44 14.19 25.26 -23.67
C MET A 44 12.87 24.89 -23.03
N PRO A 45 12.13 23.89 -23.58
CA PRO A 45 11.00 23.29 -22.87
C PRO A 45 11.48 22.62 -21.60
N PHE A 46 10.60 22.50 -20.61
CA PHE A 46 10.98 21.89 -19.34
C PHE A 46 9.95 20.89 -18.84
N PHE A 47 10.43 19.96 -18.03
CA PHE A 47 9.66 19.12 -17.16
C PHE A 47 10.15 19.33 -15.72
N HIS A 48 9.26 19.77 -14.84
CA HIS A 48 9.59 20.02 -13.43
C HIS A 48 8.70 19.23 -12.52
N MET A 49 9.29 18.49 -11.60
CA MET A 49 8.59 17.82 -10.51
C MET A 49 8.90 18.51 -9.19
N GLN A 50 7.85 18.93 -8.47
CA GLN A 50 7.95 19.57 -7.16
C GLN A 50 7.22 18.73 -6.11
N SER A 51 7.92 18.36 -5.04
CA SER A 51 7.34 17.65 -3.92
C SER A 51 7.24 18.54 -2.68
N PHE A 52 6.15 18.45 -1.94
CA PHE A 52 5.96 19.15 -0.68
C PHE A 52 5.75 18.14 0.44
N ALA A 53 6.51 18.31 1.54
CA ALA A 53 6.49 17.39 2.68
C ALA A 53 5.59 17.86 3.84
N ASP A 54 4.83 18.95 3.66
CA ASP A 54 4.00 19.51 4.73
C ASP A 54 2.78 18.64 5.04
N SER A 55 2.31 17.84 4.08
CA SER A 55 1.27 16.82 4.27
C SER A 55 1.81 15.43 4.59
N HIS A 56 3.14 15.26 4.74
CA HIS A 56 3.74 13.96 5.06
C HIS A 56 3.27 13.45 6.43
N GLU A 57 3.17 12.14 6.59
CA GLU A 57 2.66 11.45 7.79
C GLU A 57 3.37 11.91 9.09
N SER A 58 4.68 12.17 9.03
CA SER A 58 5.44 12.68 10.19
C SER A 58 4.96 14.03 10.72
N ARG A 59 4.19 14.79 9.95
CA ARG A 59 3.60 16.06 10.41
C ARG A 59 2.43 15.87 11.37
N LEU A 60 1.91 14.64 11.45
CA LEU A 60 0.91 14.23 12.43
C LEU A 60 1.54 13.44 13.61
N HIS A 61 2.87 13.26 13.62
CA HIS A 61 3.59 12.78 14.80
C HIS A 61 3.87 13.99 15.72
N PHE A 62 3.22 14.03 16.86
CA PHE A 62 3.38 15.11 17.83
C PHE A 62 3.20 14.57 19.24
N PRO A 63 3.88 15.17 20.25
CA PRO A 63 3.69 14.81 21.64
C PRO A 63 2.33 15.30 22.16
N LEU A 64 1.79 14.66 23.18
CA LEU A 64 0.52 15.04 23.80
C LEU A 64 0.47 16.52 24.17
N LYS A 65 1.59 17.08 24.67
CA LYS A 65 1.72 18.51 25.01
C LYS A 65 1.45 19.45 23.82
N GLN A 66 1.59 18.99 22.57
CA GLN A 66 1.28 19.79 21.39
C GLN A 66 -0.20 20.17 21.33
N MET A 67 -1.07 19.38 21.94
CA MET A 67 -2.52 19.64 21.96
C MET A 67 -2.92 20.85 22.83
N GLU A 68 -1.99 21.36 23.66
CA GLU A 68 -2.19 22.64 24.38
C GLU A 68 -2.16 23.85 23.41
N LYS A 69 -1.61 23.67 22.20
CA LYS A 69 -1.54 24.71 21.17
C LYS A 69 -2.77 24.59 20.27
N PRO A 70 -3.46 25.70 19.98
CA PRO A 70 -4.60 25.69 19.07
C PRO A 70 -4.14 25.29 17.65
N THR A 71 -5.04 24.66 16.92
CA THR A 71 -4.99 24.48 15.47
C THR A 71 -5.73 25.62 14.79
N GLU A 72 -5.42 25.90 13.52
CA GLU A 72 -6.16 26.89 12.73
C GLU A 72 -7.58 26.41 12.45
N THR A 73 -7.72 25.12 12.09
CA THR A 73 -9.02 24.44 12.00
C THR A 73 -9.45 24.01 13.40
N SER A 74 -10.65 24.38 13.84
CA SER A 74 -11.18 23.93 15.14
C SER A 74 -11.36 22.40 15.17
N PRO A 75 -10.88 21.68 16.21
CA PRO A 75 -11.19 20.27 16.39
C PRO A 75 -12.68 19.96 16.50
N ASP A 76 -13.51 20.93 16.91
CA ASP A 76 -14.96 20.76 17.01
C ASP A 76 -15.66 20.81 15.65
N ASP A 77 -15.04 21.48 14.66
CA ASP A 77 -15.58 21.63 13.31
C ASP A 77 -15.23 20.48 12.37
N VAL A 78 -14.42 19.50 12.83
CA VAL A 78 -14.05 18.38 11.97
C VAL A 78 -15.06 17.25 12.01
N GLU A 79 -15.44 16.76 10.84
CA GLU A 79 -16.21 15.54 10.69
C GLU A 79 -15.26 14.34 10.69
N LEU A 80 -15.51 13.35 11.55
CA LEU A 80 -14.77 12.10 11.62
C LEU A 80 -15.45 11.01 10.79
N GLN A 81 -14.64 10.21 10.10
CA GLN A 81 -15.14 9.01 9.42
C GLN A 81 -15.73 8.03 10.43
N PRO A 82 -16.77 7.24 10.08
CA PRO A 82 -17.51 6.39 11.04
C PRO A 82 -16.67 5.31 11.71
N TYR A 83 -15.52 4.98 11.14
CA TYR A 83 -14.58 4.02 11.73
C TYR A 83 -13.63 4.62 12.77
N PHE A 84 -13.57 5.95 12.93
CA PHE A 84 -12.77 6.59 13.97
C PHE A 84 -13.54 6.72 15.27
N PRO A 85 -12.91 6.50 16.44
CA PRO A 85 -13.50 6.89 17.71
C PRO A 85 -13.50 8.41 17.83
N ASP A 86 -14.59 8.95 18.33
CA ASP A 86 -14.70 10.38 18.59
C ASP A 86 -13.98 10.72 19.92
N THR A 87 -12.73 11.14 19.80
CA THR A 87 -11.88 11.52 20.91
C THR A 87 -11.19 12.86 20.66
N PRO A 88 -10.81 13.60 21.70
CA PRO A 88 -10.04 14.85 21.54
C PRO A 88 -8.75 14.64 20.70
N ILE A 89 -8.04 13.51 20.88
CA ILE A 89 -6.83 13.18 20.12
C ILE A 89 -7.15 12.99 18.63
N MET A 90 -8.22 12.26 18.30
CA MET A 90 -8.60 12.01 16.91
C MET A 90 -9.04 13.31 16.23
N ARG A 91 -9.85 14.12 16.89
CA ARG A 91 -10.31 15.41 16.39
C ARG A 91 -9.16 16.40 16.18
N TYR A 92 -8.26 16.53 17.15
CA TYR A 92 -7.08 17.39 17.04
C TYR A 92 -6.16 16.93 15.88
N THR A 93 -5.95 15.62 15.75
CA THR A 93 -5.14 15.06 14.64
C THR A 93 -5.77 15.40 13.29
N LYS A 94 -7.10 15.30 13.17
CA LYS A 94 -7.85 15.64 11.95
C LYS A 94 -7.79 17.14 11.63
N ALA A 95 -7.97 18.01 12.62
CA ALA A 95 -7.86 19.46 12.47
C ALA A 95 -6.45 19.84 11.99
N ARG A 96 -5.42 19.28 12.63
CA ARG A 96 -4.03 19.47 12.23
C ARG A 96 -3.76 18.96 10.81
N TYR A 97 -4.40 17.88 10.38
CA TYR A 97 -4.31 17.39 8.99
C TYR A 97 -4.87 18.44 8.01
N PHE A 98 -5.99 19.06 8.29
CA PHE A 98 -6.56 20.12 7.45
C PHE A 98 -5.66 21.36 7.38
N ASP A 99 -5.05 21.75 8.50
CA ASP A 99 -4.08 22.87 8.50
C ASP A 99 -2.89 22.58 7.58
N ARG A 100 -2.44 21.28 7.50
CA ARG A 100 -1.38 20.89 6.56
C ARG A 100 -1.83 21.00 5.10
N MET A 101 -3.10 20.71 4.80
CA MET A 101 -3.64 20.87 3.44
C MET A 101 -3.66 22.35 3.03
N LYS A 102 -4.01 23.28 3.93
CA LYS A 102 -3.95 24.74 3.67
C LYS A 102 -2.52 25.18 3.32
N ILE A 103 -1.51 24.65 4.02
CA ILE A 103 -0.10 24.95 3.70
C ILE A 103 0.26 24.46 2.29
N ILE A 104 -0.18 23.26 1.89
CA ILE A 104 0.03 22.73 0.53
C ILE A 104 -0.65 23.62 -0.50
N ASP A 105 -1.88 24.06 -0.27
CA ASP A 105 -2.59 24.97 -1.17
C ASP A 105 -1.79 26.27 -1.40
N GLY A 106 -1.26 26.86 -0.32
CA GLY A 106 -0.36 28.01 -0.41
C GLY A 106 0.94 27.73 -1.23
N HIS A 107 1.49 26.51 -1.16
CA HIS A 107 2.63 26.13 -1.99
C HIS A 107 2.25 26.06 -3.48
N VAL A 108 1.11 25.44 -3.80
CA VAL A 108 0.59 25.38 -5.18
C VAL A 108 0.36 26.78 -5.74
N GLY A 109 -0.28 27.66 -4.96
CA GLY A 109 -0.50 29.06 -5.33
C GLY A 109 0.81 29.79 -5.68
N ARG A 110 1.88 29.55 -4.89
CA ARG A 110 3.21 30.14 -5.18
C ARG A 110 3.80 29.63 -6.50
N ILE A 111 3.69 28.35 -6.82
CA ILE A 111 4.20 27.78 -8.09
C ILE A 111 3.45 28.38 -9.27
N VAL A 112 2.13 28.47 -9.21
CA VAL A 112 1.30 29.07 -10.27
C VAL A 112 1.67 30.55 -10.46
N LYS A 113 1.86 31.30 -9.37
CA LYS A 113 2.31 32.70 -9.42
C LYS A 113 3.69 32.85 -10.06
N GLN A 114 4.64 31.99 -9.71
CA GLN A 114 5.98 32.00 -10.30
C GLN A 114 5.97 31.72 -11.81
N LEU A 115 5.13 30.79 -12.28
CA LEU A 115 4.95 30.53 -13.70
C LEU A 115 4.37 31.76 -14.44
N ALA A 116 3.41 32.46 -13.81
CA ALA A 116 2.84 33.68 -14.38
C ALA A 116 3.87 34.80 -14.43
N GLU A 117 4.66 35.02 -13.38
CA GLU A 117 5.75 36.03 -13.34
C GLU A 117 6.84 35.77 -14.38
N ASP A 118 7.11 34.48 -14.68
CA ASP A 118 8.06 34.06 -15.70
C ASP A 118 7.50 34.14 -17.15
N GLY A 119 6.21 34.47 -17.31
CA GLY A 119 5.52 34.48 -18.60
C GLY A 119 5.26 33.09 -19.17
N LEU A 120 5.29 32.03 -18.33
CA LEU A 120 5.22 30.63 -18.76
C LEU A 120 3.88 29.95 -18.47
N LEU A 121 2.97 30.65 -17.78
CA LEU A 121 1.74 30.03 -17.28
C LEU A 121 0.83 29.54 -18.41
N GLU A 122 0.77 30.27 -19.54
CA GLU A 122 -0.06 29.90 -20.68
C GLU A 122 0.61 28.91 -21.65
N ASP A 123 1.83 28.49 -21.31
CA ASP A 123 2.59 27.48 -22.04
C ASP A 123 2.86 26.21 -21.20
N THR A 124 2.33 26.16 -19.95
CA THR A 124 2.67 25.07 -19.02
C THR A 124 1.45 24.34 -18.52
N PHE A 125 1.38 23.02 -18.76
CA PHE A 125 0.47 22.11 -18.03
C PHE A 125 0.93 22.00 -16.59
N VAL A 126 0.01 22.18 -15.64
CA VAL A 126 0.28 22.00 -14.21
C VAL A 126 -0.58 20.86 -13.67
N PHE A 127 0.08 19.80 -13.19
CA PHE A 127 -0.58 18.65 -12.55
C PHE A 127 -0.41 18.77 -11.04
N TYR A 128 -1.50 18.79 -10.31
CA TYR A 128 -1.51 18.68 -8.86
C TYR A 128 -2.17 17.37 -8.44
N PHE A 129 -1.50 16.58 -7.64
CA PHE A 129 -2.01 15.30 -7.16
C PHE A 129 -1.37 14.89 -5.84
N GLY A 130 -2.06 14.02 -5.06
CA GLY A 130 -1.45 13.29 -3.96
C GLY A 130 -0.72 12.04 -4.49
N ASP A 131 0.43 11.71 -3.93
CA ASP A 131 1.18 10.48 -4.27
C ASP A 131 0.55 9.21 -3.69
N HIS A 132 -0.25 9.35 -2.66
CA HIS A 132 -1.11 8.35 -2.02
C HIS A 132 -2.23 9.07 -1.27
N GLY A 133 -3.18 8.32 -0.72
CA GLY A 133 -4.25 8.89 0.11
C GLY A 133 -3.76 9.58 1.38
N GLY A 134 -4.68 10.09 2.17
CA GLY A 134 -4.40 10.85 3.38
C GLY A 134 -3.52 10.13 4.40
N VAL A 135 -3.04 10.86 5.40
CA VAL A 135 -2.14 10.34 6.44
C VAL A 135 -2.80 10.15 7.80
N MET A 136 -4.13 10.27 7.85
CA MET A 136 -4.92 9.79 8.98
C MET A 136 -4.85 8.25 9.05
N PRO A 137 -5.11 7.64 10.22
CA PRO A 137 -5.16 6.17 10.33
C PRO A 137 -6.06 5.53 9.26
N ARG A 138 -5.77 4.30 8.85
CA ARG A 138 -6.49 3.55 7.81
C ARG A 138 -6.46 4.17 6.40
N SER A 139 -5.52 5.07 6.11
CA SER A 139 -5.39 5.73 4.80
C SER A 139 -4.13 5.25 4.06
N LYS A 140 -3.03 6.01 4.09
CA LYS A 140 -1.76 5.67 3.43
C LYS A 140 -1.34 4.22 3.69
N GLY A 141 -1.04 3.46 2.62
CA GLY A 141 -0.56 2.08 2.69
C GLY A 141 -1.63 1.03 2.96
N TYR A 142 -2.92 1.40 3.03
CA TYR A 142 -4.05 0.49 3.02
C TYR A 142 -4.78 0.53 1.68
N ALA A 143 -5.35 -0.60 1.27
CA ALA A 143 -6.02 -0.74 -0.02
C ALA A 143 -7.49 -0.26 -0.01
N TYR A 144 -7.84 0.64 0.91
CA TYR A 144 -9.12 1.35 0.93
C TYR A 144 -9.08 2.60 0.06
N GLU A 145 -10.25 3.16 -0.28
CA GLU A 145 -10.32 4.42 -1.05
C GLU A 145 -9.59 5.56 -0.34
N SER A 146 -9.63 5.60 0.99
CA SER A 146 -8.87 6.58 1.79
C SER A 146 -7.36 6.52 1.56
N GLY A 147 -6.84 5.38 1.09
CA GLY A 147 -5.42 5.17 0.78
C GLY A 147 -5.09 5.23 -0.72
N LEU A 148 -6.06 4.96 -1.59
CA LEU A 148 -5.84 4.79 -3.03
C LEU A 148 -6.43 5.91 -3.88
N HIS A 149 -7.59 6.46 -3.50
CA HIS A 149 -8.27 7.51 -4.24
C HIS A 149 -7.72 8.88 -3.83
N VAL A 150 -6.96 9.49 -4.73
CA VAL A 150 -6.25 10.75 -4.50
C VAL A 150 -6.81 11.86 -5.39
N PRO A 151 -6.71 13.14 -4.96
CA PRO A 151 -7.06 14.26 -5.83
C PRO A 151 -6.10 14.33 -7.03
N LEU A 152 -6.66 14.65 -8.20
CA LEU A 152 -5.93 15.02 -9.39
C LEU A 152 -6.57 16.26 -10.00
N VAL A 153 -5.81 17.32 -10.12
CA VAL A 153 -6.23 18.56 -10.80
C VAL A 153 -5.21 18.87 -11.89
N VAL A 154 -5.69 19.15 -13.09
CA VAL A 154 -4.84 19.53 -14.22
C VAL A 154 -5.22 20.91 -14.70
N ARG A 155 -4.28 21.87 -14.67
CA ARG A 155 -4.41 23.14 -15.37
C ARG A 155 -3.94 22.95 -16.82
N ILE A 156 -4.81 23.25 -17.73
CA ILE A 156 -4.54 23.21 -19.17
C ILE A 156 -4.19 24.64 -19.62
N PRO A 157 -2.99 24.87 -20.17
CA PRO A 157 -2.57 26.20 -20.62
C PRO A 157 -3.29 26.61 -21.91
N GLU A 158 -3.54 27.90 -22.09
CA GLU A 158 -4.34 28.40 -23.21
C GLU A 158 -3.69 28.10 -24.56
N ASN A 159 -2.36 28.27 -24.66
CA ASN A 159 -1.62 28.05 -25.93
C ASN A 159 -1.66 26.57 -26.37
N PHE A 160 -1.92 25.63 -25.47
CA PHE A 160 -2.03 24.19 -25.74
C PHE A 160 -3.43 23.63 -25.49
N ARG A 161 -4.45 24.51 -25.50
CA ARG A 161 -5.86 24.14 -25.26
C ARG A 161 -6.34 23.04 -26.20
N HIS A 162 -5.87 23.03 -27.43
CA HIS A 162 -6.21 22.05 -28.46
C HIS A 162 -5.79 20.59 -28.11
N LEU A 163 -4.92 20.40 -27.11
CA LEU A 163 -4.49 19.08 -26.63
C LEU A 163 -5.43 18.51 -25.53
N ALA A 164 -6.51 19.21 -25.19
CA ALA A 164 -7.44 18.76 -24.17
C ALA A 164 -8.89 18.99 -24.62
N ASP A 165 -9.66 17.91 -24.60
CA ASP A 165 -11.10 17.92 -24.94
C ASP A 165 -11.95 18.15 -23.67
N HIS A 166 -11.56 19.15 -22.85
CA HIS A 166 -12.24 19.53 -21.62
C HIS A 166 -12.37 21.04 -21.51
N LYS A 167 -13.45 21.53 -20.92
CA LYS A 167 -13.65 22.93 -20.61
C LYS A 167 -13.03 23.29 -19.27
N ARG A 168 -12.81 24.58 -19.03
CA ARG A 168 -12.36 25.06 -17.74
C ARG A 168 -13.41 24.76 -16.66
N GLY A 169 -13.00 24.10 -15.58
CA GLY A 169 -13.87 23.70 -14.48
C GLY A 169 -14.56 22.36 -14.65
N ASP A 170 -14.36 21.67 -15.79
CA ASP A 170 -14.90 20.32 -15.97
C ASP A 170 -14.37 19.34 -14.93
N ARG A 171 -15.20 18.40 -14.58
CA ARG A 171 -14.86 17.23 -13.77
C ARG A 171 -15.12 15.96 -14.57
N THR A 172 -14.33 14.93 -14.34
CA THR A 172 -14.52 13.62 -14.95
C THR A 172 -14.48 12.55 -13.89
N ASP A 173 -15.34 11.53 -14.03
CA ASP A 173 -15.35 10.33 -13.21
C ASP A 173 -14.53 9.19 -13.85
N GLY A 174 -13.93 9.44 -15.01
CA GLY A 174 -13.06 8.50 -15.70
C GLY A 174 -11.80 8.21 -14.89
N PHE A 175 -11.49 6.92 -14.72
CA PHE A 175 -10.40 6.47 -13.87
C PHE A 175 -9.03 6.76 -14.49
N VAL A 176 -8.16 7.36 -13.69
CA VAL A 176 -6.75 7.61 -14.00
C VAL A 176 -5.88 6.92 -12.95
N SER A 177 -4.89 6.17 -13.39
CA SER A 177 -3.89 5.55 -12.52
C SER A 177 -2.53 6.23 -12.71
N PHE A 178 -1.62 6.12 -11.74
CA PHE A 178 -0.28 6.69 -11.86
C PHE A 178 0.53 6.13 -13.03
N ILE A 179 0.26 4.91 -13.47
CA ILE A 179 0.89 4.35 -14.68
C ILE A 179 0.53 5.13 -15.95
N ASP A 180 -0.56 5.91 -15.94
CA ASP A 180 -1.04 6.71 -17.06
C ASP A 180 -0.32 8.08 -17.19
N PHE A 181 0.37 8.53 -16.11
CA PHE A 181 1.05 9.84 -16.10
C PHE A 181 2.20 9.88 -17.09
N GLY A 182 3.05 8.86 -17.13
CA GLY A 182 4.17 8.79 -18.07
C GLY A 182 3.73 8.90 -19.53
N PRO A 183 2.82 8.03 -20.01
CA PRO A 183 2.24 8.14 -21.35
C PRO A 183 1.56 9.49 -21.63
N THR A 184 0.88 10.08 -20.63
CA THR A 184 0.22 11.39 -20.78
C THR A 184 1.24 12.51 -21.00
N VAL A 185 2.27 12.58 -20.16
CA VAL A 185 3.32 13.59 -20.27
C VAL A 185 4.04 13.47 -21.62
N LEU A 186 4.34 12.26 -22.08
CA LEU A 186 4.95 12.03 -23.38
C LEU A 186 4.03 12.45 -24.54
N ASN A 187 2.73 12.13 -24.45
CA ASN A 187 1.75 12.51 -25.46
C ASN A 187 1.61 14.04 -25.56
N LEU A 188 1.51 14.73 -24.41
CA LEU A 188 1.48 16.21 -24.36
C LEU A 188 2.74 16.85 -24.94
N ALA A 189 3.89 16.18 -24.81
CA ALA A 189 5.16 16.62 -25.40
C ALA A 189 5.33 16.20 -26.87
N GLY A 190 4.34 15.58 -27.52
CA GLY A 190 4.43 15.08 -28.89
C GLY A 190 5.36 13.88 -29.06
N ILE A 191 5.70 13.19 -27.96
CA ILE A 191 6.63 12.05 -27.95
C ILE A 191 5.84 10.75 -27.91
N LYS A 192 6.10 9.85 -28.83
CA LYS A 192 5.46 8.53 -28.83
C LYS A 192 5.89 7.74 -27.59
N PRO A 193 4.94 7.29 -26.74
CA PRO A 193 5.24 6.46 -25.59
C PRO A 193 5.94 5.15 -25.98
N HIS A 194 6.86 4.68 -25.14
CA HIS A 194 7.50 3.40 -25.34
C HIS A 194 6.48 2.26 -25.19
N LYS A 195 6.59 1.23 -26.03
CA LYS A 195 5.64 0.09 -26.09
C LYS A 195 5.53 -0.74 -24.81
N GLU A 196 6.50 -0.61 -23.91
CA GLU A 196 6.54 -1.33 -22.63
C GLU A 196 5.92 -0.53 -21.47
N LEU A 197 5.37 0.66 -21.74
CA LEU A 197 4.58 1.38 -20.75
C LEU A 197 3.17 0.76 -20.68
N ASP A 198 2.76 0.35 -19.49
CA ASP A 198 1.48 -0.30 -19.26
C ASP A 198 0.29 0.68 -19.21
N GLY A 199 0.56 1.96 -18.96
CA GLY A 199 -0.45 3.00 -18.87
C GLY A 199 -0.91 3.54 -20.22
N VAL A 200 -2.03 4.27 -20.20
CA VAL A 200 -2.64 4.91 -21.38
C VAL A 200 -2.82 6.39 -21.11
N ALA A 201 -2.39 7.24 -22.05
CA ALA A 201 -2.55 8.69 -21.91
C ALA A 201 -4.02 9.07 -21.64
N PHE A 202 -4.23 10.01 -20.72
CA PHE A 202 -5.56 10.55 -20.40
C PHE A 202 -5.76 11.99 -20.86
N LEU A 203 -4.70 12.60 -21.40
CA LEU A 203 -4.71 13.90 -22.10
C LEU A 203 -3.73 13.86 -23.28
N GLY A 204 -3.90 14.78 -24.22
CA GLY A 204 -3.04 14.97 -25.37
C GLY A 204 -3.70 14.59 -26.68
N GLN A 205 -2.89 14.56 -27.74
CA GLN A 205 -3.38 14.25 -29.06
C GLN A 205 -4.09 12.89 -29.16
N GLY A 206 -5.31 12.86 -29.71
CA GLY A 206 -6.08 11.63 -29.89
C GLY A 206 -6.78 11.11 -28.64
N VAL A 207 -6.80 11.87 -27.54
CA VAL A 207 -7.51 11.52 -26.31
C VAL A 207 -8.75 12.41 -26.18
N SER A 208 -9.93 11.80 -26.16
CA SER A 208 -11.19 12.52 -25.96
C SER A 208 -11.69 12.42 -24.52
N ALA A 209 -12.47 13.43 -24.07
CA ALA A 209 -13.18 13.39 -22.80
C ALA A 209 -14.13 12.18 -22.71
N ALA A 210 -14.78 11.83 -23.83
CA ALA A 210 -15.68 10.67 -23.91
C ALA A 210 -14.94 9.33 -23.71
N ASP A 211 -13.70 9.20 -24.19
CA ASP A 211 -12.91 7.98 -23.99
C ASP A 211 -12.39 7.88 -22.57
N LEU A 212 -12.01 9.01 -21.95
CA LEU A 212 -11.65 9.04 -20.55
C LEU A 212 -12.87 8.65 -19.67
N ALA A 213 -14.05 9.18 -19.95
CA ALA A 213 -15.26 8.89 -19.18
C ALA A 213 -15.67 7.40 -19.21
N LYS A 214 -15.24 6.62 -20.23
CA LYS A 214 -15.44 5.17 -20.29
C LYS A 214 -14.53 4.34 -19.40
N ARG A 215 -13.47 4.95 -18.85
CA ARG A 215 -12.51 4.24 -17.98
C ARG A 215 -13.12 4.08 -16.59
N ASP A 216 -13.62 2.91 -16.30
CA ASP A 216 -14.30 2.59 -15.04
C ASP A 216 -13.65 1.45 -14.25
N GLU A 217 -12.45 1.03 -14.66
CA GLU A 217 -11.72 -0.06 -14.02
C GLU A 217 -10.35 0.37 -13.54
N VAL A 218 -9.99 -0.02 -12.30
CA VAL A 218 -8.64 0.19 -11.74
C VAL A 218 -8.24 -0.95 -10.82
N PHE A 219 -6.96 -1.34 -10.94
CA PHE A 219 -6.28 -2.29 -10.06
C PHE A 219 -5.49 -1.53 -8.99
N GLY A 220 -5.58 -2.00 -7.74
CA GLY A 220 -4.80 -1.48 -6.63
C GLY A 220 -4.14 -2.59 -5.82
N HIS A 221 -3.10 -2.25 -5.08
CA HIS A 221 -2.38 -3.20 -4.24
C HIS A 221 -1.79 -2.55 -3.00
N ALA A 222 -1.57 -3.36 -1.97
CA ALA A 222 -0.72 -3.05 -0.83
C ALA A 222 0.05 -4.31 -0.45
N ASP A 223 1.35 -4.17 -0.17
CA ASP A 223 2.21 -5.26 0.26
C ASP A 223 2.98 -4.86 1.51
N ARG A 224 4.21 -4.40 1.37
CA ARG A 224 5.02 -3.94 2.48
C ARG A 224 4.81 -2.46 2.76
N PHE A 225 4.66 -2.15 4.03
CA PHE A 225 4.79 -0.80 4.55
C PHE A 225 5.69 -0.85 5.78
N ASP A 226 6.89 -0.28 5.69
CA ASP A 226 7.97 -0.40 6.67
C ASP A 226 8.20 -1.88 7.06
N GLU A 227 8.11 -2.23 8.32
CA GLU A 227 8.30 -3.59 8.82
C GLU A 227 7.07 -4.50 8.65
N LYS A 228 5.89 -3.95 8.35
CA LYS A 228 4.68 -4.75 8.16
C LYS A 228 4.54 -5.22 6.72
N PHE A 229 4.51 -6.52 6.49
CA PHE A 229 4.15 -7.11 5.20
C PHE A 229 2.74 -7.68 5.24
N ASP A 230 1.92 -7.29 4.25
CA ASP A 230 0.52 -7.71 4.15
C ASP A 230 0.06 -7.65 2.69
N MET A 231 -0.05 -8.80 2.04
CA MET A 231 -0.45 -8.87 0.64
C MET A 231 -1.95 -8.63 0.48
N VAL A 232 -2.32 -7.48 -0.08
CA VAL A 232 -3.70 -7.10 -0.40
C VAL A 232 -3.80 -6.71 -1.87
N ARG A 233 -4.86 -7.10 -2.55
CA ARG A 233 -5.15 -6.72 -3.93
C ARG A 233 -6.58 -6.22 -4.02
N THR A 234 -6.81 -5.22 -4.87
CA THR A 234 -8.14 -4.68 -5.09
C THR A 234 -8.41 -4.45 -6.57
N PHE A 235 -9.67 -4.62 -6.94
CA PHE A 235 -10.17 -4.26 -8.25
C PHE A 235 -11.45 -3.45 -8.08
N ARG A 236 -11.47 -2.26 -8.66
CA ARG A 236 -12.64 -1.40 -8.67
C ARG A 236 -13.18 -1.30 -10.09
N LYS A 237 -14.51 -1.43 -10.24
CA LYS A 237 -15.26 -1.18 -11.46
C LYS A 237 -16.45 -0.28 -11.15
N GLY A 238 -16.43 0.92 -11.70
CA GLY A 238 -17.39 1.96 -11.36
C GLY A 238 -17.47 2.18 -9.84
N LYS A 239 -18.66 2.05 -9.27
CA LYS A 239 -18.88 2.17 -7.81
C LYS A 239 -18.52 0.92 -6.99
N TRP A 240 -18.28 -0.22 -7.65
CA TRP A 240 -18.04 -1.49 -6.97
C TRP A 240 -16.57 -1.76 -6.76
N LYS A 241 -16.21 -2.06 -5.52
CA LYS A 241 -14.82 -2.39 -5.17
C LYS A 241 -14.74 -3.75 -4.49
N TYR A 242 -13.87 -4.58 -5.01
CA TYR A 242 -13.50 -5.88 -4.47
C TYR A 242 -12.10 -5.82 -3.88
N ILE A 243 -11.94 -6.36 -2.66
CA ILE A 243 -10.64 -6.49 -1.97
C ILE A 243 -10.38 -7.96 -1.67
N ARG A 244 -9.20 -8.44 -2.01
CA ARG A 244 -8.67 -9.76 -1.68
C ARG A 244 -7.56 -9.65 -0.64
N ASN A 245 -7.76 -10.21 0.55
CA ASN A 245 -6.80 -10.25 1.64
C ASN A 245 -6.12 -11.62 1.67
N TYR A 246 -4.84 -11.69 1.27
CA TYR A 246 -4.07 -12.95 1.27
C TYR A 246 -3.52 -13.32 2.64
N GLN A 247 -3.55 -12.38 3.59
CA GLN A 247 -3.18 -12.55 5.00
C GLN A 247 -4.25 -11.92 5.91
N GLY A 248 -5.53 -12.17 5.62
CA GLY A 248 -6.65 -11.61 6.39
C GLY A 248 -6.64 -11.97 7.88
N TYR A 249 -5.88 -12.97 8.30
CA TYR A 249 -5.66 -13.27 9.70
C TYR A 249 -4.83 -12.21 10.45
N TYR A 250 -4.09 -11.34 9.76
CA TYR A 250 -3.53 -10.13 10.34
C TYR A 250 -4.58 -9.01 10.35
N ALA A 251 -4.71 -8.31 11.46
CA ALA A 251 -5.51 -7.09 11.52
C ALA A 251 -4.83 -5.94 10.77
N ASP A 252 -5.62 -4.98 10.27
CA ASP A 252 -5.08 -3.75 9.72
C ASP A 252 -4.24 -2.99 10.74
N GLY A 253 -4.73 -2.94 11.99
CA GLY A 253 -4.07 -2.32 13.13
C GLY A 253 -2.90 -3.11 13.73
N LEU A 254 -2.39 -4.18 13.08
CA LEU A 254 -1.15 -4.82 13.52
C LEU A 254 -0.04 -3.78 13.62
N GLN A 255 0.75 -3.86 14.70
CA GLN A 255 1.79 -2.87 14.99
C GLN A 255 2.64 -2.52 13.75
N ASN A 256 2.75 -1.23 13.51
CA ASN A 256 3.68 -0.60 12.60
C ASN A 256 4.36 0.55 13.36
N ASN A 257 5.65 0.43 13.59
CA ASN A 257 6.37 1.32 14.50
C ASN A 257 6.32 2.78 14.03
N TYR A 258 6.35 3.03 12.74
CA TYR A 258 6.29 4.39 12.22
C TYR A 258 4.91 5.03 12.42
N ARG A 259 3.84 4.30 12.13
CA ARG A 259 2.46 4.81 12.25
C ARG A 259 2.02 5.02 13.68
N TYR A 260 2.42 4.12 14.56
CA TYR A 260 2.10 4.21 15.98
C TYR A 260 2.85 5.34 16.73
N ARG A 261 3.69 6.11 16.03
CA ARG A 261 4.15 7.42 16.49
C ARG A 261 3.06 8.49 16.45
N GLN A 262 2.01 8.27 15.68
CA GLN A 262 0.84 9.13 15.68
C GLN A 262 -0.08 8.74 16.84
N LEU A 263 -0.31 9.66 17.78
CA LEU A 263 -1.13 9.43 18.97
C LEU A 263 -2.53 8.90 18.66
N ALA A 264 -3.09 9.23 17.49
CA ALA A 264 -4.39 8.76 17.06
C ALA A 264 -4.44 7.23 16.87
N TYR A 265 -3.34 6.58 16.43
CA TYR A 265 -3.27 5.11 16.35
C TYR A 265 -3.23 4.47 17.72
N ASP A 266 -2.40 4.99 18.63
CA ASP A 266 -2.30 4.46 20.00
C ASP A 266 -3.61 4.61 20.75
N ASN A 267 -4.21 5.80 20.71
CA ASN A 267 -5.49 6.09 21.35
C ASN A 267 -6.59 5.16 20.83
N TRP A 268 -6.65 4.93 19.51
CA TRP A 268 -7.64 4.02 18.90
C TRP A 268 -7.42 2.57 19.35
N ARG A 269 -6.16 2.10 19.39
CA ARG A 269 -5.81 0.77 19.88
C ARG A 269 -6.11 0.58 21.36
N ASP A 270 -5.87 1.58 22.18
CA ASP A 270 -6.14 1.50 23.63
C ASP A 270 -7.63 1.42 23.91
N LEU A 271 -8.45 2.15 23.14
CA LEU A 271 -9.91 2.01 23.20
C LEU A 271 -10.38 0.61 22.77
N TYR A 272 -9.73 0.02 21.75
CA TYR A 272 -9.99 -1.36 21.34
C TYR A 272 -9.68 -2.35 22.47
N ARG A 273 -8.51 -2.23 23.10
CA ARG A 273 -8.09 -3.08 24.21
C ARG A 273 -9.00 -2.94 25.44
N ALA A 274 -9.53 -1.75 25.64
CA ALA A 274 -10.48 -1.45 26.71
C ALA A 274 -11.95 -1.85 26.40
N ASP A 275 -12.20 -2.48 25.22
CA ASP A 275 -13.53 -2.84 24.70
C ASP A 275 -14.52 -1.65 24.62
N ARG A 276 -14.02 -0.47 24.28
CA ARG A 276 -14.77 0.80 24.22
C ARG A 276 -15.12 1.25 22.80
N LEU A 277 -14.94 0.39 21.81
CA LEU A 277 -15.23 0.67 20.40
C LEU A 277 -16.53 0.03 19.96
N ASN A 278 -17.29 0.72 19.11
CA ASN A 278 -18.44 0.13 18.44
C ASN A 278 -18.02 -0.88 17.35
N ARG A 279 -18.98 -1.59 16.75
CA ARG A 279 -18.75 -2.63 15.73
C ARG A 279 -17.93 -2.13 14.51
N VAL A 280 -18.13 -0.89 14.07
CA VAL A 280 -17.44 -0.34 12.91
C VAL A 280 -16.00 0.05 13.27
N GLN A 281 -15.82 0.69 14.42
CA GLN A 281 -14.52 1.19 14.89
C GLN A 281 -13.54 0.06 15.23
N ARG A 282 -14.04 -1.10 15.70
CA ARG A 282 -13.18 -2.23 16.09
C ARG A 282 -12.67 -3.05 14.90
N GLN A 283 -13.29 -2.97 13.72
CA GLN A 283 -12.91 -3.74 12.53
C GLN A 283 -11.43 -3.61 12.17
N PHE A 284 -10.83 -2.45 12.42
CA PHE A 284 -9.43 -2.18 12.12
C PHE A 284 -8.44 -3.07 12.91
N PHE A 285 -8.84 -3.53 14.08
CA PHE A 285 -8.03 -4.37 14.98
C PHE A 285 -8.44 -5.85 14.97
N GLU A 286 -9.44 -6.20 14.19
CA GLU A 286 -9.94 -7.56 14.09
C GLU A 286 -9.40 -8.26 12.84
N ARG A 287 -9.55 -9.59 12.83
CA ARG A 287 -9.25 -10.41 11.67
C ARG A 287 -10.11 -9.98 10.48
N ARG A 288 -9.49 -9.74 9.33
CA ARG A 288 -10.20 -9.39 8.10
C ARG A 288 -10.74 -10.62 7.39
N PRO A 289 -11.87 -10.51 6.69
CA PRO A 289 -12.33 -11.53 5.75
C PRO A 289 -11.29 -11.75 4.64
N VAL A 290 -11.28 -12.95 4.06
CA VAL A 290 -10.40 -13.25 2.90
C VAL A 290 -10.75 -12.42 1.67
N GLU A 291 -12.01 -11.98 1.58
CA GLU A 291 -12.49 -11.09 0.52
C GLU A 291 -13.55 -10.13 1.05
N GLN A 292 -13.61 -8.96 0.43
CA GLN A 292 -14.57 -7.92 0.75
C GLN A 292 -15.13 -7.31 -0.55
N LEU A 293 -16.39 -6.91 -0.51
CA LEU A 293 -17.09 -6.23 -1.59
C LEU A 293 -17.79 -4.99 -1.02
N PHE A 294 -17.63 -3.85 -1.69
CA PHE A 294 -18.22 -2.59 -1.27
C PHE A 294 -18.94 -1.90 -2.42
N ASP A 295 -20.07 -1.26 -2.12
CA ASP A 295 -20.73 -0.27 -2.97
C ASP A 295 -20.30 1.12 -2.49
N LEU A 296 -19.39 1.75 -3.20
CA LEU A 296 -18.76 3.02 -2.77
C LEU A 296 -19.69 4.24 -2.85
N GLU A 297 -20.84 4.14 -3.55
CA GLU A 297 -21.86 5.18 -3.51
C GLU A 297 -22.69 5.09 -2.22
N ALA A 298 -23.04 3.90 -1.80
CA ALA A 298 -23.82 3.67 -0.58
C ALA A 298 -22.93 3.64 0.68
N ASP A 299 -21.68 3.21 0.54
CA ASP A 299 -20.69 3.05 1.61
C ASP A 299 -19.32 3.61 1.18
N PRO A 300 -19.15 4.93 1.10
CA PRO A 300 -17.89 5.55 0.70
C PRO A 300 -16.75 5.31 1.70
N HIS A 301 -17.07 4.80 2.88
CA HIS A 301 -16.12 4.53 3.95
C HIS A 301 -15.71 3.06 4.08
N GLU A 302 -16.27 2.17 3.23
CA GLU A 302 -15.90 0.76 3.18
C GLU A 302 -16.00 0.05 4.55
N VAL A 303 -17.15 0.20 5.20
CA VAL A 303 -17.43 -0.38 6.54
C VAL A 303 -18.47 -1.49 6.50
N ASN A 304 -19.20 -1.64 5.38
CA ASN A 304 -20.23 -2.67 5.18
C ASN A 304 -19.80 -3.65 4.08
N ASN A 305 -19.17 -4.75 4.49
CA ASN A 305 -18.73 -5.79 3.55
C ASN A 305 -19.91 -6.60 3.03
N LEU A 306 -20.17 -6.53 1.74
CA LEU A 306 -21.24 -7.22 1.02
C LEU A 306 -20.83 -8.59 0.43
N ALA A 307 -19.59 -9.07 0.70
CA ALA A 307 -19.12 -10.33 0.11
C ALA A 307 -19.91 -11.57 0.57
N GLY A 308 -20.63 -11.48 1.70
CA GLY A 308 -21.51 -12.53 2.21
C GLY A 308 -22.99 -12.39 1.79
N ASP A 309 -23.34 -11.34 1.04
CA ASP A 309 -24.70 -11.08 0.58
C ASP A 309 -25.02 -11.94 -0.65
N PRO A 310 -26.02 -12.85 -0.59
CA PRO A 310 -26.43 -13.66 -1.74
C PRO A 310 -26.82 -12.84 -2.97
N ASP A 311 -27.42 -11.68 -2.79
CA ASP A 311 -27.84 -10.80 -3.90
C ASP A 311 -26.65 -10.22 -4.66
N GLN A 312 -25.47 -10.19 -4.05
CA GLN A 312 -24.23 -9.72 -4.64
C GLN A 312 -23.33 -10.86 -5.18
N ALA A 313 -23.74 -12.12 -5.07
CA ALA A 313 -22.91 -13.28 -5.42
C ALA A 313 -22.36 -13.23 -6.86
N LYS A 314 -23.20 -12.84 -7.83
CA LYS A 314 -22.81 -12.71 -9.25
C LYS A 314 -21.75 -11.62 -9.44
N ARG A 315 -21.93 -10.46 -8.79
CA ARG A 315 -21.00 -9.35 -8.84
C ARG A 315 -19.67 -9.68 -8.17
N LEU A 316 -19.74 -10.30 -7.01
CA LEU A 316 -18.56 -10.79 -6.30
C LEU A 316 -17.75 -11.75 -7.17
N ALA A 317 -18.40 -12.68 -7.86
CA ALA A 317 -17.73 -13.63 -8.76
C ALA A 317 -17.09 -12.93 -9.96
N ASP A 318 -17.76 -11.94 -10.59
CA ASP A 318 -17.22 -11.16 -11.72
C ASP A 318 -15.96 -10.39 -11.29
N LEU A 319 -16.02 -9.63 -10.21
CA LEU A 319 -14.88 -8.81 -9.75
C LEU A 319 -13.71 -9.67 -9.26
N ARG A 320 -13.99 -10.81 -8.62
CA ARG A 320 -12.98 -11.80 -8.25
C ARG A 320 -12.23 -12.32 -9.46
N GLU A 321 -12.94 -12.69 -10.52
CA GLU A 321 -12.31 -13.18 -11.76
C GLU A 321 -11.53 -12.09 -12.50
N ARG A 322 -12.03 -10.85 -12.54
CA ARG A 322 -11.29 -9.69 -13.09
C ARG A 322 -9.97 -9.47 -12.35
N LEU A 323 -10.01 -9.45 -11.02
CA LEU A 323 -8.80 -9.32 -10.22
C LEU A 323 -7.83 -10.47 -10.50
N ARG A 324 -8.31 -11.72 -10.48
CA ARG A 324 -7.51 -12.90 -10.75
C ARG A 324 -6.85 -12.86 -12.13
N SER A 325 -7.61 -12.51 -13.16
CA SER A 325 -7.12 -12.37 -14.53
C SER A 325 -6.08 -11.26 -14.64
N LYS A 326 -6.31 -10.11 -13.98
CA LYS A 326 -5.33 -9.01 -13.95
C LYS A 326 -4.02 -9.44 -13.29
N MET A 327 -4.07 -10.07 -12.13
CA MET A 327 -2.87 -10.55 -11.43
C MET A 327 -2.07 -11.57 -12.25
N LYS A 328 -2.74 -12.49 -12.95
CA LYS A 328 -2.08 -13.44 -13.86
C LYS A 328 -1.47 -12.74 -15.07
N SER A 329 -2.14 -11.75 -15.65
CA SER A 329 -1.65 -11.03 -16.83
C SER A 329 -0.38 -10.21 -16.55
N ILE A 330 -0.27 -9.64 -15.35
CA ILE A 330 0.93 -8.88 -14.93
C ILE A 330 2.01 -9.76 -14.28
N ASN A 331 1.77 -11.07 -14.16
CA ASN A 331 2.67 -12.00 -13.44
C ASN A 331 3.02 -11.52 -12.04
N ASP A 332 2.02 -11.24 -11.20
CA ASP A 332 2.20 -10.64 -9.87
C ASP A 332 3.22 -11.41 -9.02
N LEU A 333 4.37 -10.79 -8.80
CA LEU A 333 5.50 -11.42 -8.11
C LEU A 333 5.31 -11.54 -6.59
N SER A 334 4.30 -10.93 -6.00
CA SER A 334 4.01 -11.05 -4.56
C SER A 334 3.53 -12.45 -4.15
N PHE A 335 3.33 -13.35 -5.12
CA PHE A 335 3.21 -14.78 -4.85
C PHE A 335 4.53 -15.44 -4.42
N TYR A 336 5.67 -14.79 -4.63
CA TYR A 336 6.95 -15.20 -4.05
C TYR A 336 7.12 -14.57 -2.66
N PRO A 337 7.70 -15.28 -1.68
CA PRO A 337 8.14 -14.66 -0.44
C PRO A 337 9.11 -13.51 -0.74
N GLU A 338 9.03 -12.43 0.02
CA GLU A 338 9.76 -11.19 -0.26
C GLU A 338 11.29 -11.39 -0.33
N ASN A 339 11.87 -12.24 0.54
CA ASN A 339 13.29 -12.58 0.45
C ASN A 339 13.67 -13.16 -0.93
N ARG A 340 12.80 -14.00 -1.51
CA ARG A 340 13.02 -14.54 -2.86
C ARG A 340 12.77 -13.52 -3.96
N MET A 341 11.82 -12.60 -3.80
CA MET A 341 11.69 -11.50 -4.76
C MET A 341 12.96 -10.67 -4.82
N VAL A 342 13.56 -10.38 -3.66
CA VAL A 342 14.78 -9.58 -3.59
C VAL A 342 15.98 -10.31 -4.19
N THR A 343 16.13 -11.61 -3.92
CA THR A 343 17.28 -12.37 -4.41
C THR A 343 17.15 -12.79 -5.86
N ASP A 344 15.94 -13.16 -6.30
CA ASP A 344 15.74 -13.87 -7.57
C ASP A 344 15.18 -12.96 -8.67
N ALA A 345 14.47 -11.88 -8.32
CA ALA A 345 13.69 -11.07 -9.26
C ALA A 345 14.10 -9.60 -9.39
N LEU A 346 14.75 -8.98 -8.38
CA LEU A 346 15.04 -7.53 -8.42
C LEU A 346 16.02 -7.11 -9.52
N GLY A 347 16.81 -8.03 -10.09
CA GLY A 347 17.70 -7.73 -11.21
C GLY A 347 16.93 -7.37 -12.49
N ASP A 348 15.87 -8.12 -12.80
CA ASP A 348 14.91 -7.87 -13.89
C ASP A 348 13.59 -8.57 -13.54
N GLY A 349 12.72 -7.84 -12.82
CA GLY A 349 11.44 -8.36 -12.35
C GLY A 349 10.49 -8.73 -13.49
N VAL A 350 10.54 -8.03 -14.61
CA VAL A 350 9.69 -8.27 -15.78
C VAL A 350 10.09 -9.59 -16.46
N ALA A 351 11.37 -9.77 -16.74
CA ALA A 351 11.87 -11.03 -17.34
C ALA A 351 11.65 -12.22 -16.41
N PHE A 352 11.90 -12.03 -15.09
CA PHE A 352 11.63 -13.06 -14.09
C PHE A 352 10.15 -13.45 -14.06
N GLY A 353 9.25 -12.48 -14.07
CA GLY A 353 7.79 -12.70 -14.07
C GLY A 353 7.35 -13.46 -15.33
N ARG A 354 7.78 -13.04 -16.51
CA ARG A 354 7.50 -13.72 -17.78
C ARG A 354 7.98 -15.16 -17.77
N LYS A 355 9.21 -15.41 -17.31
CA LYS A 355 9.81 -16.75 -17.19
C LYS A 355 9.03 -17.66 -16.24
N ASN A 356 8.48 -17.09 -15.16
CA ASN A 356 7.82 -17.83 -14.10
C ASN A 356 6.27 -17.71 -14.12
N ALA A 357 5.68 -17.21 -15.21
CA ALA A 357 4.25 -16.95 -15.33
C ALA A 357 3.36 -18.15 -14.94
N GLN A 358 3.72 -19.35 -15.38
CA GLN A 358 2.98 -20.57 -15.04
C GLN A 358 3.05 -20.89 -13.54
N GLN A 359 4.19 -20.63 -12.89
CA GLN A 359 4.33 -20.83 -11.45
C GLN A 359 3.50 -19.81 -10.67
N VAL A 360 3.54 -18.54 -11.04
CA VAL A 360 2.69 -17.49 -10.46
C VAL A 360 1.22 -17.89 -10.56
N SER A 361 0.76 -18.31 -11.75
CA SER A 361 -0.61 -18.77 -11.95
C SER A 361 -0.99 -19.94 -11.01
N ARG A 362 -0.12 -20.96 -10.88
CA ARG A 362 -0.37 -22.11 -9.99
C ARG A 362 -0.39 -21.72 -8.51
N LEU A 363 0.41 -20.74 -8.10
CA LEU A 363 0.40 -20.22 -6.73
C LEU A 363 -0.85 -19.40 -6.45
N SER A 364 -1.30 -18.60 -7.41
CA SER A 364 -2.60 -17.90 -7.35
C SER A 364 -3.75 -18.89 -7.16
N ASP A 365 -3.79 -19.96 -7.98
CA ASP A 365 -4.82 -21.01 -7.87
C ASP A 365 -4.78 -21.73 -6.51
N LEU A 366 -3.60 -21.92 -5.92
CA LEU A 366 -3.46 -22.48 -4.58
C LEU A 366 -3.93 -21.51 -3.50
N ALA A 367 -3.61 -20.22 -3.62
CA ALA A 367 -4.06 -19.20 -2.69
C ALA A 367 -5.59 -19.03 -2.70
N ASP A 368 -6.22 -19.22 -3.86
CA ASP A 368 -7.66 -19.14 -4.04
C ASP A 368 -8.43 -20.31 -3.40
N LEU A 369 -7.75 -21.35 -2.92
CA LEU A 369 -8.39 -22.33 -2.04
C LEU A 369 -8.94 -21.73 -0.73
N ALA A 370 -8.49 -20.54 -0.34
CA ALA A 370 -9.08 -19.82 0.78
C ALA A 370 -10.49 -19.26 0.50
N LEU A 371 -10.92 -19.25 -0.77
CA LEU A 371 -12.22 -18.73 -1.24
C LEU A 371 -13.32 -19.80 -1.32
N VAL A 372 -12.97 -21.07 -1.12
CA VAL A 372 -13.94 -22.15 -1.12
C VAL A 372 -14.11 -22.73 0.28
N PRO A 373 -15.19 -23.48 0.59
CA PRO A 373 -15.34 -24.15 1.87
C PRO A 373 -14.13 -25.04 2.20
N PHE A 374 -13.74 -25.08 3.47
CA PHE A 374 -12.56 -25.86 3.90
C PHE A 374 -12.64 -27.33 3.49
N ALA A 375 -13.83 -27.93 3.49
CA ALA A 375 -14.05 -29.32 3.07
C ALA A 375 -13.54 -29.57 1.64
N ASP A 376 -13.79 -28.62 0.73
CA ASP A 376 -13.38 -28.69 -0.68
C ASP A 376 -11.88 -28.42 -0.86
N ALA A 377 -11.32 -27.51 -0.06
CA ALA A 377 -9.90 -27.17 -0.08
C ALA A 377 -9.01 -28.27 0.54
N ARG A 378 -9.50 -29.00 1.53
CA ARG A 378 -8.74 -29.89 2.43
C ARG A 378 -7.82 -30.88 1.72
N LYS A 379 -8.31 -31.58 0.68
CA LYS A 379 -7.53 -32.58 -0.06
C LYS A 379 -6.34 -31.93 -0.77
N LYS A 380 -6.57 -30.83 -1.49
CA LYS A 380 -5.54 -30.09 -2.22
C LYS A 380 -4.51 -29.47 -1.27
N LEU A 381 -4.95 -28.92 -0.12
CA LEU A 381 -4.05 -28.40 0.90
C LEU A 381 -3.15 -29.48 1.48
N GLY A 382 -3.71 -30.66 1.80
CA GLY A 382 -2.93 -31.81 2.30
C GLY A 382 -1.87 -32.30 1.30
N GLN A 383 -2.15 -32.25 0.00
CA GLN A 383 -1.17 -32.54 -1.06
C GLN A 383 -0.10 -31.45 -1.14
N ALA A 384 -0.50 -30.17 -1.05
CA ALA A 384 0.42 -29.04 -1.15
C ALA A 384 1.38 -28.98 0.06
N LEU A 385 0.93 -29.28 1.28
CA LEU A 385 1.77 -29.35 2.49
C LEU A 385 2.88 -30.44 2.36
N ARG A 386 2.62 -31.51 1.63
CA ARG A 386 3.59 -32.61 1.39
C ARG A 386 4.39 -32.45 0.10
N SER A 387 4.22 -31.34 -0.61
CA SER A 387 4.90 -31.09 -1.89
C SER A 387 6.42 -30.93 -1.70
N LYS A 388 7.20 -31.40 -2.69
CA LYS A 388 8.63 -31.11 -2.77
C LYS A 388 8.90 -29.60 -3.05
N GLY A 389 7.93 -28.89 -3.65
CA GLY A 389 8.03 -27.46 -3.98
C GLY A 389 7.88 -26.56 -2.76
N ILE A 390 8.89 -25.75 -2.46
CA ILE A 390 8.93 -24.83 -1.33
C ILE A 390 7.74 -23.88 -1.35
N LEU A 391 7.49 -23.19 -2.46
CA LEU A 391 6.42 -22.21 -2.61
C LEU A 391 5.03 -22.83 -2.44
N ARG A 392 4.85 -24.08 -2.81
CA ARG A 392 3.58 -24.80 -2.60
C ARG A 392 3.33 -25.05 -1.12
N ARG A 393 4.37 -25.46 -0.34
CA ARG A 393 4.25 -25.64 1.11
C ARG A 393 4.00 -24.31 1.81
N TYR A 394 4.73 -23.26 1.40
CA TYR A 394 4.57 -21.88 1.91
C TYR A 394 3.14 -21.38 1.77
N TRP A 395 2.57 -21.47 0.54
CA TRP A 395 1.20 -21.01 0.29
C TRP A 395 0.13 -21.90 0.94
N ALA A 396 0.33 -23.22 0.99
CA ALA A 396 -0.59 -24.09 1.70
C ALA A 396 -0.73 -23.73 3.18
N LEU A 397 0.39 -23.38 3.84
CA LEU A 397 0.39 -22.90 5.22
C LEU A 397 -0.34 -21.56 5.38
N LYS A 398 -0.10 -20.59 4.49
CA LYS A 398 -0.84 -19.31 4.48
C LYS A 398 -2.35 -19.52 4.32
N VAL A 399 -2.75 -20.41 3.43
CA VAL A 399 -4.18 -20.74 3.24
C VAL A 399 -4.74 -21.44 4.48
N CYS A 400 -3.99 -22.33 5.14
CA CYS A 400 -4.39 -22.92 6.41
C CYS A 400 -4.58 -21.84 7.49
N SER A 401 -3.68 -20.84 7.57
CA SER A 401 -3.83 -19.69 8.49
C SER A 401 -5.09 -18.86 8.16
N SER A 402 -5.45 -18.74 6.87
CA SER A 402 -6.68 -18.06 6.45
C SER A 402 -7.95 -18.79 6.91
N PHE A 403 -7.95 -20.11 6.97
CA PHE A 403 -9.05 -20.89 7.53
C PHE A 403 -9.07 -20.89 9.08
N GLY A 404 -7.91 -20.66 9.74
CA GLY A 404 -7.80 -20.69 11.20
C GLY A 404 -8.21 -22.04 11.79
N GLU A 405 -9.10 -22.05 12.79
CA GLU A 405 -9.56 -23.26 13.49
C GLU A 405 -10.17 -24.31 12.54
N GLN A 406 -10.82 -23.92 11.46
CA GLN A 406 -11.35 -24.87 10.48
C GLN A 406 -10.24 -25.76 9.88
N ALA A 407 -9.01 -25.22 9.75
CA ALA A 407 -7.86 -25.96 9.25
C ALA A 407 -7.14 -26.80 10.31
N LYS A 408 -7.63 -26.90 11.55
CA LYS A 408 -7.05 -27.74 12.63
C LYS A 408 -6.76 -29.20 12.21
N PRO A 409 -7.57 -29.85 11.35
CA PRO A 409 -7.22 -31.17 10.80
C PRO A 409 -5.91 -31.22 9.99
N MET A 410 -5.40 -30.06 9.51
CA MET A 410 -4.13 -29.97 8.80
C MET A 410 -2.91 -29.91 9.73
N ALA A 411 -3.09 -29.71 11.04
CA ALA A 411 -2.00 -29.55 12.00
C ALA A 411 -1.00 -30.73 11.96
N LYS A 412 -1.47 -31.98 11.85
CA LYS A 412 -0.60 -33.16 11.75
C LYS A 412 0.33 -33.10 10.53
N ALA A 413 -0.17 -32.62 9.40
CA ALA A 413 0.62 -32.47 8.16
C ALA A 413 1.55 -31.24 8.19
N ALA A 414 1.20 -30.20 8.94
CA ALA A 414 1.99 -28.98 9.08
C ALA A 414 3.14 -29.11 10.09
N LYS A 415 2.99 -29.91 11.17
CA LYS A 415 4.03 -30.06 12.22
C LYS A 415 5.44 -30.39 11.72
N PRO A 416 5.66 -31.31 10.75
CA PRO A 416 7.01 -31.56 10.20
C PRO A 416 7.63 -30.33 9.56
N LEU A 417 6.83 -29.38 9.04
CA LEU A 417 7.28 -28.17 8.37
C LEU A 417 7.89 -27.12 9.33
N LEU A 418 7.74 -27.27 10.64
CA LEU A 418 8.49 -26.50 11.65
C LEU A 418 10.01 -26.72 11.54
N LYS A 419 10.43 -27.84 10.91
CA LYS A 419 11.83 -28.18 10.65
C LYS A 419 12.15 -28.21 9.16
N ASP A 420 11.33 -27.54 8.33
CA ASP A 420 11.58 -27.43 6.88
C ASP A 420 12.98 -26.82 6.62
N ARG A 421 13.60 -27.22 5.50
CA ARG A 421 14.88 -26.65 5.09
C ARG A 421 14.82 -25.14 4.77
N ASP A 422 13.65 -24.66 4.35
CA ASP A 422 13.39 -23.26 4.01
C ASP A 422 12.86 -22.49 5.24
N LEU A 423 13.53 -21.39 5.61
CA LEU A 423 13.18 -20.61 6.78
C LEU A 423 11.78 -20.01 6.70
N MET A 424 11.34 -19.57 5.52
CA MET A 424 10.01 -18.96 5.37
C MET A 424 8.89 -20.00 5.49
N VAL A 425 9.13 -21.24 5.09
CA VAL A 425 8.21 -22.34 5.36
C VAL A 425 8.11 -22.64 6.87
N ARG A 426 9.25 -22.61 7.60
CA ARG A 426 9.22 -22.72 9.09
C ARG A 426 8.39 -21.61 9.73
N VAL A 427 8.58 -20.36 9.27
CA VAL A 427 7.80 -19.20 9.77
C VAL A 427 6.31 -19.43 9.55
N ARG A 428 5.90 -19.84 8.34
CA ARG A 428 4.47 -20.06 8.04
C ARG A 428 3.89 -21.26 8.76
N ALA A 429 4.70 -22.30 9.04
CA ALA A 429 4.26 -23.43 9.87
C ALA A 429 4.04 -23.02 11.32
N ALA A 430 4.96 -22.23 11.89
CA ALA A 430 4.83 -21.66 13.23
C ALA A 430 3.62 -20.71 13.32
N GLU A 431 3.42 -19.87 12.31
CA GLU A 431 2.28 -18.95 12.18
C GLU A 431 0.94 -19.68 12.20
N PHE A 432 0.78 -20.70 11.35
CA PHE A 432 -0.44 -21.48 11.29
C PHE A 432 -0.71 -22.23 12.59
N LEU A 433 0.27 -23.01 13.05
CA LEU A 433 0.10 -23.87 14.23
C LEU A 433 -0.03 -23.05 15.52
N GLY A 434 0.69 -21.94 15.64
CA GLY A 434 0.55 -20.99 16.74
C GLY A 434 -0.79 -20.25 16.68
N GLY A 435 -1.23 -19.83 15.49
CA GLY A 435 -2.50 -19.14 15.28
C GLY A 435 -3.73 -19.96 15.72
N ILE A 436 -3.68 -21.28 15.56
CA ILE A 436 -4.71 -22.23 16.07
C ILE A 436 -4.34 -22.82 17.45
N LYS A 437 -3.35 -22.26 18.14
CA LYS A 437 -2.91 -22.72 19.48
C LYS A 437 -2.58 -24.22 19.59
N ALA A 438 -2.13 -24.83 18.48
CA ALA A 438 -1.77 -26.26 18.45
C ALA A 438 -0.35 -26.54 19.00
N ILE A 439 0.46 -25.52 19.12
CA ILE A 439 1.85 -25.56 19.66
C ILE A 439 2.21 -24.19 20.24
N ASP A 440 3.31 -24.14 21.03
CA ASP A 440 4.07 -22.90 21.23
C ASP A 440 4.95 -22.66 19.97
N PRO A 441 4.72 -21.57 19.22
CA PRO A 441 5.45 -21.29 17.98
C PRO A 441 6.81 -20.64 18.23
N MET A 442 7.05 -20.07 19.42
CA MET A 442 8.22 -19.21 19.70
C MET A 442 9.55 -19.93 19.58
N PRO A 443 9.76 -21.18 20.03
CA PRO A 443 11.04 -21.86 19.84
C PRO A 443 11.45 -21.98 18.36
N THR A 444 10.48 -22.24 17.46
CA THR A 444 10.77 -22.27 16.01
C THR A 444 11.12 -20.89 15.49
N LEU A 445 10.39 -19.85 15.89
CA LEU A 445 10.61 -18.48 15.43
C LEU A 445 11.92 -17.92 15.96
N TYR A 446 12.32 -18.19 17.22
CA TYR A 446 13.65 -17.85 17.73
C TYR A 446 14.77 -18.53 16.94
N GLY A 447 14.58 -19.80 16.57
CA GLY A 447 15.50 -20.51 15.70
C GLY A 447 15.65 -19.83 14.33
N VAL A 448 14.54 -19.35 13.74
CA VAL A 448 14.55 -18.65 12.46
C VAL A 448 15.25 -17.29 12.59
N VAL A 449 14.86 -16.43 13.55
CA VAL A 449 15.45 -15.06 13.67
C VAL A 449 16.93 -15.09 14.01
N ASN A 450 17.39 -16.11 14.73
CA ASN A 450 18.80 -16.25 15.09
C ASN A 450 19.67 -16.83 13.95
N THR A 451 19.07 -17.42 12.91
CA THR A 451 19.74 -18.01 11.76
C THR A 451 19.54 -17.25 10.45
N ALA A 452 18.50 -16.42 10.36
CA ALA A 452 18.23 -15.60 9.18
C ALA A 452 19.41 -14.68 8.84
N GLU A 453 19.67 -14.54 7.54
CA GLU A 453 20.81 -13.78 7.02
C GLU A 453 20.39 -12.44 6.39
N THR A 454 19.13 -12.32 6.01
CA THR A 454 18.60 -11.13 5.33
C THR A 454 17.58 -10.38 6.19
N GLU A 455 17.51 -9.05 6.01
CA GLU A 455 16.49 -8.23 6.68
C GLU A 455 15.08 -8.68 6.32
N GLN A 456 14.82 -9.12 5.07
CA GLN A 456 13.51 -9.56 4.62
C GLN A 456 13.04 -10.82 5.36
N GLU A 457 13.91 -11.78 5.59
CA GLU A 457 13.60 -12.97 6.39
C GLU A 457 13.27 -12.61 7.84
N LEU A 458 14.07 -11.73 8.44
CA LEU A 458 13.85 -11.23 9.80
C LEU A 458 12.54 -10.48 9.90
N MET A 459 12.25 -9.59 8.95
CA MET A 459 11.02 -8.79 8.95
C MET A 459 9.78 -9.69 8.86
N ILE A 460 9.79 -10.71 7.99
CA ILE A 460 8.68 -11.68 7.89
C ILE A 460 8.51 -12.46 9.19
N ALA A 461 9.61 -12.93 9.78
CA ALA A 461 9.59 -13.68 11.04
C ALA A 461 9.08 -12.82 12.21
N PHE A 462 9.59 -11.60 12.35
CA PHE A 462 9.15 -10.68 13.40
C PHE A 462 7.71 -10.20 13.20
N ASN A 463 7.25 -10.04 11.96
CA ASN A 463 5.86 -9.73 11.68
C ASN A 463 4.93 -10.84 12.20
N THR A 464 5.34 -12.11 11.99
CA THR A 464 4.65 -13.27 12.52
C THR A 464 4.69 -13.32 14.06
N ILE A 465 5.83 -12.99 14.69
CA ILE A 465 5.95 -12.93 16.15
C ILE A 465 4.99 -11.87 16.72
N VAL A 466 4.94 -10.68 16.12
CA VAL A 466 4.02 -9.60 16.55
C VAL A 466 2.56 -10.06 16.44
N TYR A 467 2.17 -10.70 15.34
CA TYR A 467 0.83 -11.26 15.17
C TYR A 467 0.51 -12.28 16.28
N LEU A 468 1.41 -13.24 16.52
CA LEU A 468 1.19 -14.30 17.50
C LEU A 468 1.17 -13.79 18.94
N ARG A 469 1.98 -12.76 19.25
CA ARG A 469 1.99 -12.13 20.57
C ARG A 469 0.76 -11.24 20.76
N ASP A 470 0.53 -10.29 19.86
CA ASP A 470 -0.43 -9.21 20.09
C ASP A 470 -1.88 -9.60 19.82
N GLN A 471 -2.12 -10.50 18.83
CA GLN A 471 -3.47 -10.91 18.46
C GLN A 471 -3.87 -12.30 19.01
N ILE A 472 -2.90 -13.20 19.21
CA ILE A 472 -3.18 -14.57 19.65
C ILE A 472 -2.86 -14.76 21.14
N GLY A 473 -1.90 -13.99 21.69
CA GLY A 473 -1.55 -14.00 23.12
C GLY A 473 -0.42 -14.97 23.47
N HIS A 474 0.47 -15.33 22.52
CA HIS A 474 1.69 -16.08 22.85
C HIS A 474 2.72 -15.22 23.59
N GLY A 475 3.44 -15.79 24.54
CA GLY A 475 4.52 -15.13 25.23
C GLY A 475 5.71 -14.87 24.28
N TYR A 476 6.47 -13.77 24.53
CA TYR A 476 7.71 -13.46 23.82
C TYR A 476 8.81 -13.19 24.84
N ASP A 477 9.97 -13.79 24.61
CA ASP A 477 11.16 -13.64 25.45
C ASP A 477 12.28 -12.96 24.65
N PRO A 478 12.57 -11.67 24.87
CA PRO A 478 13.59 -10.93 24.13
C PRO A 478 15.01 -11.50 24.32
N GLU A 479 15.31 -12.17 25.45
CA GLU A 479 16.64 -12.72 25.74
C GLU A 479 17.01 -13.89 24.79
N LYS A 480 16.01 -14.51 24.18
CA LYS A 480 16.22 -15.60 23.20
C LYS A 480 16.54 -15.10 21.79
N VAL A 481 16.54 -13.79 21.57
CA VAL A 481 16.82 -13.19 20.26
C VAL A 481 18.25 -12.60 20.25
N LYS A 482 19.10 -13.13 19.34
CA LYS A 482 20.46 -12.66 19.10
C LYS A 482 20.48 -11.86 17.81
N LEU A 483 20.27 -10.55 17.90
CA LEU A 483 20.26 -9.69 16.73
C LEU A 483 21.66 -9.44 16.16
N LYS A 484 21.76 -9.56 14.83
CA LYS A 484 22.92 -9.11 14.04
C LYS A 484 22.78 -7.63 13.62
N PHE A 485 21.58 -7.05 13.73
CA PHE A 485 21.25 -5.69 13.29
C PHE A 485 20.92 -4.81 14.49
N ASN A 486 21.59 -3.66 14.60
CA ASN A 486 21.42 -2.68 15.68
C ASN A 486 20.79 -1.36 15.22
N LYS A 487 20.21 -1.33 14.01
CA LYS A 487 19.54 -0.17 13.41
C LYS A 487 18.48 -0.65 12.39
N GLY A 488 17.71 0.29 11.88
CA GLY A 488 16.67 0.01 10.87
C GLY A 488 15.40 -0.59 11.48
N GLU A 489 14.49 -1.05 10.61
CA GLU A 489 13.15 -1.49 11.01
C GLU A 489 13.17 -2.80 11.80
N VAL A 490 14.09 -3.71 11.51
CA VAL A 490 14.28 -4.95 12.30
C VAL A 490 14.58 -4.62 13.76
N TYR A 491 15.52 -3.68 14.00
CA TYR A 491 15.90 -3.26 15.36
C TYR A 491 14.73 -2.61 16.09
N ARG A 492 14.00 -1.68 15.44
CA ARG A 492 12.81 -1.05 16.02
C ARG A 492 11.72 -2.06 16.35
N ARG A 493 11.57 -3.09 15.51
CA ARG A 493 10.60 -4.17 15.77
C ARG A 493 10.97 -4.96 17.04
N VAL A 494 12.26 -5.23 17.26
CA VAL A 494 12.71 -5.90 18.48
C VAL A 494 12.55 -5.01 19.71
N GLN A 495 12.82 -3.71 19.61
CA GLN A 495 12.54 -2.76 20.68
C GLN A 495 11.06 -2.76 21.08
N TYR A 496 10.15 -2.74 20.07
CA TYR A 496 8.71 -2.88 20.32
C TYR A 496 8.38 -4.18 21.07
N LEU A 497 8.91 -5.30 20.61
CA LEU A 497 8.65 -6.61 21.22
C LEU A 497 9.22 -6.71 22.65
N ALA A 498 10.32 -6.03 22.94
CA ALA A 498 10.95 -5.96 24.25
C ALA A 498 10.34 -4.89 25.18
N GLY A 499 9.44 -4.04 24.66
CA GLY A 499 8.91 -2.90 25.43
C GLY A 499 9.95 -1.81 25.73
N THR A 500 11.02 -1.77 24.93
CA THR A 500 12.14 -0.81 25.06
C THR A 500 12.15 0.24 23.95
N GLU A 501 11.05 0.37 23.20
CA GLU A 501 10.91 1.47 22.24
C GLU A 501 11.15 2.78 22.97
N PRO A 502 12.04 3.65 22.44
CA PRO A 502 12.10 5.00 22.96
C PRO A 502 10.69 5.56 22.86
N ASN A 503 10.21 6.07 23.99
CA ASN A 503 8.92 6.76 24.04
C ASN A 503 9.02 7.96 23.08
N THR A 504 8.73 7.74 21.80
CA THR A 504 8.83 8.73 20.74
C THR A 504 7.60 9.66 20.77
N ASN A 505 7.19 10.02 21.97
CA ASN A 505 6.45 11.24 22.17
C ASN A 505 7.43 12.37 21.82
N TYR A 506 7.41 12.75 20.54
CA TYR A 506 8.17 13.90 20.02
C TYR A 506 7.81 15.16 20.77
#